data_83a45005238ae6ef57cb3a8e8a2dd7bc
#
_entry.id   83a45005238ae6ef57cb3a8e8a2dd7bc
#
_cell.length_a   1.000
_cell.length_b   1.000
_cell.length_c   1.000
_cell.angle_alpha   90.00
_cell.angle_beta   90.00
_cell.angle_gamma   90.00
#
_symmetry.space_group_name_H-M   'P 1'
#
loop_
_entity.id
_entity.type
_entity.pdbx_description
1 polymer ?
#
loop_
_entity_poly.entity_id
_entity_poly.type
_entity_poly.pdbx_seq_one_letter_code
_entity_poly.pdbx_strand_id
1 'polypeptide(L)'
;GKVNPSGKLPMSFPKHVGQQMVNYNRKLSSLWAGYVEGDNQPLWEFGYGLSYTTFAYDALTIDKTSVCVDDVLKVSVDVANTGDRAGEEVVQLYIHDLYSVVTRPIKELRDFRRVALAPGERKRVEFTLPVERLGALDENMRFTVEAGDYEIMAGSSSADRNLLKTTITVKK
;
A
#
# COMPACT_ATOMS: atom_id res chain seq x y z
N GLY A 1 28.10 6.36 1.25
CA GLY A 1 28.08 4.99 1.73
C GLY A 1 28.19 4.82 3.24
N LYS A 2 28.25 5.91 4.05
CA LYS A 2 28.32 5.77 5.53
C LYS A 2 26.96 5.53 6.17
N VAL A 3 25.90 6.02 5.55
CA VAL A 3 24.51 5.88 6.04
C VAL A 3 23.71 5.14 4.99
N ASN A 4 22.93 4.13 5.44
CA ASN A 4 22.03 3.41 4.58
C ASN A 4 20.80 4.29 4.27
N PRO A 5 20.46 4.57 3.00
CA PRO A 5 19.28 5.35 2.66
C PRO A 5 18.00 4.58 3.05
N SER A 6 16.98 5.31 3.50
CA SER A 6 15.68 4.75 3.89
C SER A 6 14.49 5.58 3.40
N GLY A 7 14.77 6.63 2.62
CA GLY A 7 13.73 7.47 2.05
C GLY A 7 12.92 6.74 0.97
N LYS A 8 11.62 7.06 0.89
CA LYS A 8 10.71 6.54 -0.12
C LYS A 8 10.16 7.68 -0.96
N LEU A 9 9.93 7.43 -2.24
CA LEU A 9 9.39 8.41 -3.16
C LEU A 9 7.95 8.78 -2.79
N PRO A 10 7.63 10.07 -2.63
CA PRO A 10 6.27 10.52 -2.35
C PRO A 10 5.40 10.67 -3.61
N MET A 11 5.91 10.26 -4.76
CA MET A 11 5.23 10.27 -6.05
C MET A 11 5.77 9.17 -6.95
N SER A 12 5.03 8.81 -7.99
CA SER A 12 5.52 7.95 -9.07
C SER A 12 6.30 8.78 -10.09
N PHE A 13 7.33 8.21 -10.68
CA PHE A 13 8.10 8.82 -11.76
C PHE A 13 7.77 8.16 -13.09
N PRO A 14 7.43 8.95 -14.14
CA PRO A 14 7.16 8.40 -15.46
C PRO A 14 8.45 7.88 -16.13
N LYS A 15 8.31 6.98 -17.10
CA LYS A 15 9.40 6.44 -17.90
C LYS A 15 9.94 7.49 -18.89
N HIS A 16 9.07 8.37 -19.38
CA HIS A 16 9.39 9.43 -20.33
C HIS A 16 8.37 10.59 -20.23
N VAL A 17 8.72 11.74 -20.78
CA VAL A 17 7.92 12.97 -20.67
C VAL A 17 6.50 12.85 -21.27
N GLY A 18 6.29 11.98 -22.25
CA GLY A 18 4.96 11.72 -22.83
C GLY A 18 4.06 10.82 -21.97
N GLN A 19 4.60 10.18 -20.93
CA GLN A 19 3.82 9.35 -20.02
C GLN A 19 3.26 10.24 -18.91
N GLN A 20 2.03 10.72 -19.07
CA GLN A 20 1.37 11.53 -18.04
C GLN A 20 0.50 10.68 -17.13
N MET A 21 0.25 11.18 -15.88
CA MET A 21 -0.69 10.65 -14.90
C MET A 21 -0.41 9.20 -14.46
N VAL A 22 0.82 8.92 -14.06
CA VAL A 22 1.24 7.63 -13.49
C VAL A 22 0.99 7.54 -11.98
N ASN A 23 -0.08 8.17 -11.48
CA ASN A 23 -0.43 8.15 -10.07
C ASN A 23 -0.73 6.73 -9.60
N TYR A 24 -0.19 6.33 -8.44
CA TYR A 24 -0.44 5.01 -7.85
C TYR A 24 -1.91 4.82 -7.45
N ASN A 25 -2.57 5.90 -7.03
CA ASN A 25 -3.97 5.95 -6.61
C ASN A 25 -4.93 6.34 -7.75
N ARG A 26 -4.59 5.93 -8.98
CA ARG A 26 -5.45 6.17 -10.14
C ARG A 26 -6.79 5.43 -10.02
N LYS A 27 -7.81 5.96 -10.65
CA LYS A 27 -9.11 5.30 -10.78
C LYS A 27 -9.06 4.20 -11.84
N LEU A 28 -9.95 3.21 -11.74
CA LEU A 28 -10.00 2.06 -12.66
C LEU A 28 -10.18 2.47 -14.13
N SER A 29 -10.95 3.52 -14.40
CA SER A 29 -11.17 4.07 -15.73
C SER A 29 -9.89 4.56 -16.43
N SER A 30 -8.86 4.94 -15.68
CA SER A 30 -7.55 5.35 -16.21
C SER A 30 -6.61 4.17 -16.51
N LEU A 31 -7.04 2.95 -16.28
CA LEU A 31 -6.34 1.73 -16.70
C LEU A 31 -6.48 1.43 -18.19
N TRP A 32 -7.27 2.25 -18.89
CA TRP A 32 -7.62 2.01 -20.26
C TRP A 32 -6.44 2.22 -21.18
N ALA A 33 -6.16 1.19 -21.96
CA ALA A 33 -5.26 1.10 -23.11
C ALA A 33 -3.81 1.53 -22.80
N GLY A 34 -2.90 0.66 -23.13
CA GLY A 34 -1.50 1.06 -23.28
C GLY A 34 -1.45 2.30 -24.16
N TYR A 35 -0.63 3.26 -23.79
CA TYR A 35 -0.16 4.27 -24.69
C TYR A 35 0.36 3.59 -25.95
N VAL A 36 0.34 4.29 -27.09
CA VAL A 36 0.77 3.79 -28.40
C VAL A 36 2.15 3.11 -28.33
N GLU A 37 2.97 3.51 -27.37
CA GLU A 37 4.27 2.89 -27.08
C GLU A 37 4.43 2.67 -25.57
N GLY A 38 4.36 1.40 -25.12
CA GLY A 38 4.69 0.99 -23.77
C GLY A 38 3.52 0.65 -22.87
N ASP A 39 3.87 0.22 -21.67
CA ASP A 39 2.94 -0.11 -20.61
C ASP A 39 2.57 1.13 -19.76
N ASN A 40 1.54 1.01 -18.92
CA ASN A 40 1.11 2.06 -18.00
C ASN A 40 1.89 2.07 -16.67
N GLN A 41 3.00 1.31 -16.58
CA GLN A 41 3.77 1.24 -15.35
C GLN A 41 4.75 2.41 -15.28
N PRO A 42 4.92 3.05 -14.09
CA PRO A 42 5.92 4.08 -13.91
C PRO A 42 7.34 3.50 -14.00
N LEU A 43 8.33 4.38 -14.18
CA LEU A 43 9.74 4.02 -14.03
C LEU A 43 10.02 3.65 -12.56
N TRP A 44 9.59 4.51 -11.64
CA TRP A 44 9.58 4.23 -10.20
C TRP A 44 8.20 4.54 -9.63
N GLU A 45 7.67 3.57 -8.92
CA GLU A 45 6.38 3.68 -8.26
C GLU A 45 6.42 4.55 -7.01
N PHE A 46 5.27 5.04 -6.58
CA PHE A 46 5.10 5.66 -5.26
C PHE A 46 5.56 4.69 -4.16
N GLY A 47 6.27 5.20 -3.19
CA GLY A 47 6.82 4.41 -2.10
C GLY A 47 8.09 3.65 -2.46
N TYR A 48 8.59 3.73 -3.70
CA TYR A 48 9.88 3.14 -4.08
C TYR A 48 11.04 3.78 -3.31
N GLY A 49 12.06 3.01 -2.98
CA GLY A 49 13.28 3.49 -2.35
C GLY A 49 14.44 2.53 -2.55
N LEU A 50 15.66 3.07 -2.41
CA LEU A 50 16.90 2.31 -2.48
C LEU A 50 17.44 2.05 -1.07
N SER A 51 18.12 0.93 -0.90
CA SER A 51 18.83 0.56 0.32
C SER A 51 20.11 -0.20 -0.04
N TYR A 52 21.09 -0.17 0.85
CA TYR A 52 22.28 -1.01 0.75
C TYR A 52 22.08 -2.41 1.33
N THR A 53 20.88 -2.69 1.85
CA THR A 53 20.45 -4.01 2.29
C THR A 53 19.14 -4.39 1.60
N THR A 54 18.67 -5.60 1.82
CA THR A 54 17.43 -6.14 1.26
C THR A 54 16.44 -6.49 2.36
N PHE A 55 15.15 -6.29 2.10
CA PHE A 55 14.08 -6.62 3.02
C PHE A 55 13.11 -7.60 2.40
N ALA A 56 12.68 -8.58 3.18
CA ALA A 56 11.63 -9.52 2.82
C ALA A 56 10.38 -9.28 3.68
N TYR A 57 9.24 -9.45 3.06
CA TYR A 57 7.93 -9.32 3.70
C TYR A 57 7.24 -10.67 3.72
N ASP A 58 6.57 -10.98 4.84
CA ASP A 58 5.95 -12.27 5.07
C ASP A 58 4.76 -12.13 6.04
N ALA A 59 3.91 -13.16 6.10
CA ALA A 59 2.87 -13.33 7.12
C ALA A 59 1.98 -12.08 7.35
N LEU A 60 1.41 -11.51 6.27
CA LEU A 60 0.34 -10.52 6.45
C LEU A 60 -0.86 -11.17 7.13
N THR A 61 -1.24 -10.66 8.29
CA THR A 61 -2.35 -11.19 9.11
C THR A 61 -3.26 -10.06 9.56
N ILE A 62 -4.52 -10.39 9.75
CA ILE A 62 -5.57 -9.51 10.26
C ILE A 62 -6.27 -10.22 11.43
N ASP A 63 -6.72 -9.46 12.42
CA ASP A 63 -7.40 -10.02 13.60
C ASP A 63 -8.86 -10.38 13.34
N LYS A 64 -9.51 -9.73 12.36
CA LYS A 64 -10.91 -9.95 11.98
C LYS A 64 -11.07 -9.93 10.46
N THR A 65 -11.75 -10.92 9.90
CA THR A 65 -12.11 -10.97 8.47
C THR A 65 -13.43 -10.29 8.16
N SER A 66 -14.24 -9.99 9.19
CA SER A 66 -15.53 -9.31 9.08
C SER A 66 -15.64 -8.27 10.19
N VAL A 67 -15.95 -7.04 9.82
CA VAL A 67 -15.95 -5.86 10.69
C VAL A 67 -17.18 -4.98 10.45
N CYS A 68 -17.54 -4.17 11.45
CA CYS A 68 -18.51 -3.09 11.33
C CYS A 68 -17.77 -1.74 11.25
N VAL A 69 -18.48 -0.66 10.90
CA VAL A 69 -17.89 0.68 10.72
C VAL A 69 -17.17 1.20 11.96
N ASP A 70 -17.72 0.92 13.16
CA ASP A 70 -17.16 1.37 14.44
C ASP A 70 -16.02 0.48 14.96
N ASP A 71 -15.66 -0.57 14.23
CA ASP A 71 -14.59 -1.47 14.61
C ASP A 71 -13.20 -0.85 14.35
N VAL A 72 -12.22 -1.45 15.00
CA VAL A 72 -10.80 -1.22 14.75
C VAL A 72 -10.19 -2.53 14.30
N LEU A 73 -9.55 -2.51 13.14
CA LEU A 73 -8.83 -3.65 12.56
C LEU A 73 -7.35 -3.59 12.96
N LYS A 74 -6.82 -4.70 13.43
CA LYS A 74 -5.38 -4.88 13.63
C LYS A 74 -4.80 -5.64 12.46
N VAL A 75 -3.83 -5.01 11.80
CA VAL A 75 -3.10 -5.58 10.66
C VAL A 75 -1.65 -5.76 11.08
N SER A 76 -1.09 -6.93 10.87
CA SER A 76 0.31 -7.21 11.16
C SER A 76 1.02 -7.81 9.96
N VAL A 77 2.28 -7.44 9.77
CA VAL A 77 3.14 -8.00 8.73
C VAL A 77 4.54 -8.22 9.29
N ASP A 78 5.17 -9.32 8.94
CA ASP A 78 6.55 -9.60 9.32
C ASP A 78 7.51 -9.04 8.27
N VAL A 79 8.53 -8.33 8.73
CA VAL A 79 9.59 -7.77 7.89
C VAL A 79 10.94 -8.25 8.38
N ALA A 80 11.76 -8.77 7.49
CA ALA A 80 13.10 -9.26 7.78
C ALA A 80 14.14 -8.53 6.94
N ASN A 81 15.26 -8.17 7.54
CA ASN A 81 16.44 -7.73 6.83
C ASN A 81 17.21 -8.97 6.36
N THR A 82 17.24 -9.23 5.06
CA THR A 82 17.88 -10.41 4.46
C THR A 82 19.28 -10.12 3.94
N GLY A 83 19.75 -8.89 4.06
CA GLY A 83 21.11 -8.50 3.66
C GLY A 83 22.09 -8.49 4.84
N ASP A 84 23.30 -8.03 4.57
CA ASP A 84 24.44 -8.04 5.48
C ASP A 84 24.67 -6.72 6.24
N ARG A 85 23.82 -5.72 6.02
CA ARG A 85 23.93 -4.38 6.63
C ARG A 85 22.66 -4.02 7.39
N ALA A 86 22.84 -3.28 8.47
CA ALA A 86 21.70 -2.67 9.16
C ALA A 86 21.04 -1.63 8.24
N GLY A 87 19.72 -1.54 8.32
CA GLY A 87 18.94 -0.59 7.56
C GLY A 87 17.60 -0.28 8.18
N GLU A 88 16.96 0.76 7.68
CA GLU A 88 15.60 1.10 8.04
C GLU A 88 14.69 0.87 6.83
N GLU A 89 13.56 0.24 7.07
CA GLU A 89 12.50 0.03 6.07
C GLU A 89 11.26 0.83 6.43
N VAL A 90 10.55 1.33 5.42
CA VAL A 90 9.25 1.97 5.59
C VAL A 90 8.18 1.04 5.07
N VAL A 91 7.53 0.37 5.99
CA VAL A 91 6.41 -0.54 5.73
C VAL A 91 5.17 0.27 5.46
N GLN A 92 4.50 0.03 4.34
CA GLN A 92 3.36 0.82 3.84
C GLN A 92 2.10 -0.04 3.86
N LEU A 93 0.99 0.53 4.37
CA LEU A 93 -0.32 -0.10 4.43
C LEU A 93 -1.26 0.58 3.46
N TYR A 94 -1.80 -0.19 2.52
CA TYR A 94 -2.75 0.28 1.51
C TYR A 94 -4.09 -0.43 1.64
N ILE A 95 -5.13 0.22 1.12
CA ILE A 95 -6.47 -0.35 0.97
C ILE A 95 -6.94 -0.23 -0.47
N HIS A 96 -7.84 -1.13 -0.87
CA HIS A 96 -8.64 -1.05 -2.09
C HIS A 96 -10.06 -1.49 -1.79
N ASP A 97 -11.03 -0.66 -2.12
CA ASP A 97 -12.45 -1.00 -2.12
C ASP A 97 -12.76 -1.74 -3.42
N LEU A 98 -13.12 -3.01 -3.33
CA LEU A 98 -13.28 -3.86 -4.51
C LEU A 98 -14.54 -3.51 -5.33
N TYR A 99 -15.60 -3.04 -4.67
CA TYR A 99 -16.90 -2.76 -5.30
C TYR A 99 -17.54 -1.53 -4.66
N SER A 100 -17.27 -0.35 -5.19
CA SER A 100 -17.82 0.92 -4.71
C SER A 100 -18.83 1.53 -5.67
N VAL A 101 -19.85 2.20 -5.15
CA VAL A 101 -20.85 2.93 -5.91
C VAL A 101 -20.22 4.08 -6.70
N VAL A 102 -19.32 4.81 -6.06
CA VAL A 102 -18.53 5.88 -6.69
C VAL A 102 -17.14 5.35 -7.00
N THR A 103 -16.67 5.54 -8.23
CA THR A 103 -15.34 5.05 -8.66
C THR A 103 -14.24 5.52 -7.72
N ARG A 104 -13.60 4.59 -7.04
CA ARG A 104 -12.50 4.80 -6.10
C ARG A 104 -11.13 4.50 -6.72
N PRO A 105 -10.06 5.01 -6.11
CA PRO A 105 -8.71 4.62 -6.48
C PRO A 105 -8.46 3.11 -6.31
N ILE A 106 -7.65 2.54 -7.20
CA ILE A 106 -7.28 1.11 -7.15
C ILE A 106 -6.45 0.75 -5.91
N LYS A 107 -5.86 1.72 -5.25
CA LYS A 107 -5.23 1.60 -3.93
C LYS A 107 -5.00 2.96 -3.31
N GLU A 108 -5.03 3.01 -2.00
CA GLU A 108 -4.84 4.23 -1.22
C GLU A 108 -3.95 3.93 -0.01
N LEU A 109 -2.88 4.68 0.18
CA LEU A 109 -2.05 4.59 1.38
C LEU A 109 -2.85 5.06 2.60
N ARG A 110 -2.94 4.23 3.64
CA ARG A 110 -3.65 4.56 4.88
C ARG A 110 -2.75 4.74 6.08
N ASP A 111 -1.64 4.02 6.11
CA ASP A 111 -0.65 4.16 7.18
C ASP A 111 0.74 3.71 6.70
N PHE A 112 1.76 4.05 7.46
CA PHE A 112 3.12 3.54 7.27
C PHE A 112 3.88 3.51 8.59
N ARG A 113 4.89 2.63 8.67
CA ARG A 113 5.78 2.52 9.83
C ARG A 113 7.22 2.41 9.37
N ARG A 114 8.09 3.19 9.98
CA ARG A 114 9.53 3.04 9.81
C ARG A 114 10.07 2.10 10.88
N VAL A 115 10.84 1.10 10.47
CA VAL A 115 11.44 0.10 11.36
C VAL A 115 12.93 -0.06 11.05
N ALA A 116 13.76 -0.02 12.09
CA ALA A 116 15.18 -0.32 11.97
C ALA A 116 15.39 -1.82 12.19
N LEU A 117 16.23 -2.44 11.36
CA LEU A 117 16.51 -3.87 11.35
C LEU A 117 18.02 -4.09 11.22
N ALA A 118 18.60 -4.83 12.17
CA ALA A 118 19.95 -5.36 12.04
C ALA A 118 20.02 -6.45 10.97
N PRO A 119 21.20 -6.83 10.45
CA PRO A 119 21.34 -7.96 9.53
C PRO A 119 20.71 -9.23 10.10
N GLY A 120 19.86 -9.91 9.35
CA GLY A 120 19.14 -11.12 9.77
C GLY A 120 18.00 -10.89 10.77
N GLU A 121 17.77 -9.67 11.21
CA GLU A 121 16.70 -9.37 12.17
C GLU A 121 15.33 -9.41 11.48
N ARG A 122 14.33 -9.96 12.17
CA ARG A 122 12.92 -9.95 11.80
C ARG A 122 12.11 -9.20 12.86
N LYS A 123 11.18 -8.36 12.41
CA LYS A 123 10.23 -7.68 13.28
C LYS A 123 8.82 -7.81 12.74
N ARG A 124 7.87 -7.98 13.67
CA ARG A 124 6.45 -7.82 13.35
C ARG A 124 6.08 -6.34 13.44
N VAL A 125 5.50 -5.82 12.37
CA VAL A 125 5.00 -4.44 12.28
C VAL A 125 3.49 -4.49 12.37
N GLU A 126 2.93 -3.73 13.31
CA GLU A 126 1.50 -3.69 13.57
C GLU A 126 0.92 -2.33 13.20
N PHE A 127 -0.24 -2.36 12.59
CA PHE A 127 -1.08 -1.20 12.27
C PHE A 127 -2.41 -1.33 12.99
N THR A 128 -2.90 -0.20 13.49
CA THR A 128 -4.24 -0.06 14.05
C THR A 128 -5.04 0.80 13.07
N LEU A 129 -5.96 0.16 12.36
CA LEU A 129 -6.75 0.80 11.31
C LEU A 129 -8.22 0.89 11.75
N PRO A 130 -8.70 2.06 12.22
CA PRO A 130 -10.12 2.29 12.40
C PRO A 130 -10.87 2.07 11.08
N VAL A 131 -11.95 1.29 11.10
CA VAL A 131 -12.70 0.93 9.88
C VAL A 131 -13.29 2.17 9.22
N GLU A 132 -13.63 3.19 9.98
CA GLU A 132 -14.04 4.50 9.43
C GLU A 132 -13.04 5.08 8.42
N ARG A 133 -11.74 4.81 8.56
CA ARG A 133 -10.70 5.26 7.62
C ARG A 133 -10.76 4.56 6.27
N LEU A 134 -11.59 3.54 6.09
CA LEU A 134 -11.88 2.93 4.80
C LEU A 134 -12.85 3.76 3.95
N GLY A 135 -13.50 4.75 4.57
CA GLY A 135 -14.52 5.59 3.95
C GLY A 135 -14.00 6.49 2.83
N ALA A 136 -14.95 6.94 2.03
CA ALA A 136 -14.79 7.95 0.99
C ALA A 136 -16.05 8.81 0.87
N LEU A 137 -16.02 9.82 0.00
CA LEU A 137 -17.20 10.61 -0.32
C LEU A 137 -18.12 9.83 -1.25
N ASP A 138 -19.40 9.74 -0.88
CA ASP A 138 -20.46 9.18 -1.71
C ASP A 138 -20.95 10.19 -2.78
N GLU A 139 -21.95 9.83 -3.57
CA GLU A 139 -22.55 10.67 -4.60
C GLU A 139 -23.22 11.96 -4.04
N ASN A 140 -23.54 11.97 -2.74
CA ASN A 140 -24.13 13.12 -2.04
C ASN A 140 -23.07 13.94 -1.27
N MET A 141 -21.76 13.70 -1.52
CA MET A 141 -20.63 14.33 -0.84
C MET A 141 -20.60 14.08 0.67
N ARG A 142 -21.14 12.95 1.14
CA ARG A 142 -21.06 12.51 2.53
C ARG A 142 -19.93 11.51 2.67
N PHE A 143 -19.13 11.65 3.70
CA PHE A 143 -18.08 10.68 4.00
C PHE A 143 -18.71 9.43 4.61
N THR A 144 -18.60 8.29 3.93
CA THR A 144 -19.21 7.02 4.34
C THR A 144 -18.26 5.85 4.10
N VAL A 145 -18.45 4.79 4.86
CA VAL A 145 -17.85 3.48 4.60
C VAL A 145 -18.91 2.60 3.97
N GLU A 146 -18.69 2.14 2.75
CA GLU A 146 -19.61 1.23 2.07
C GLU A 146 -19.47 -0.19 2.65
N ALA A 147 -20.58 -0.91 2.77
CA ALA A 147 -20.55 -2.33 3.10
C ALA A 147 -20.07 -3.10 1.86
N GLY A 148 -19.15 -4.02 2.05
CA GLY A 148 -18.54 -4.77 0.95
C GLY A 148 -17.16 -5.29 1.29
N ASP A 149 -16.47 -5.78 0.27
CA ASP A 149 -15.15 -6.37 0.42
C ASP A 149 -14.04 -5.33 0.12
N TYR A 150 -13.07 -5.30 1.03
CA TYR A 150 -11.89 -4.46 0.93
C TYR A 150 -10.63 -5.32 0.91
N GLU A 151 -9.73 -5.02 -0.01
CA GLU A 151 -8.38 -5.59 -0.01
C GLU A 151 -7.48 -4.74 0.88
N ILE A 152 -6.81 -5.37 1.83
CA ILE A 152 -5.79 -4.79 2.70
C ILE A 152 -4.44 -5.27 2.20
N MET A 153 -3.52 -4.33 1.97
CA MET A 153 -2.23 -4.62 1.37
C MET A 153 -1.11 -4.03 2.20
N ALA A 154 -0.02 -4.78 2.38
CA ALA A 154 1.17 -4.28 3.05
C ALA A 154 2.43 -4.64 2.28
N GLY A 155 3.40 -3.69 2.23
CA GLY A 155 4.66 -3.92 1.53
C GLY A 155 5.57 -2.70 1.49
N SER A 156 6.59 -2.79 0.63
CA SER A 156 7.66 -1.79 0.52
C SER A 156 7.37 -0.63 -0.42
N SER A 157 6.38 -0.77 -1.31
CA SER A 157 5.98 0.26 -2.27
C SER A 157 4.58 -0.03 -2.81
N SER A 158 4.03 0.86 -3.64
CA SER A 158 2.70 0.69 -4.24
C SER A 158 2.63 -0.32 -5.39
N ALA A 159 3.74 -0.89 -5.84
CA ALA A 159 3.73 -1.89 -6.91
C ALA A 159 3.16 -3.22 -6.42
N ASP A 160 2.25 -3.83 -7.19
CA ASP A 160 1.59 -5.08 -6.80
C ASP A 160 2.56 -6.22 -6.48
N ARG A 161 3.70 -6.28 -7.17
CA ARG A 161 4.76 -7.27 -6.92
C ARG A 161 5.41 -7.16 -5.54
N ASN A 162 5.25 -6.00 -4.88
CA ASN A 162 5.85 -5.67 -3.58
C ASN A 162 4.82 -5.68 -2.44
N LEU A 163 3.59 -6.14 -2.70
CA LEU A 163 2.47 -6.10 -1.76
C LEU A 163 1.98 -7.51 -1.44
N LEU A 164 1.94 -7.82 -0.16
CA LEU A 164 1.13 -8.90 0.38
C LEU A 164 -0.32 -8.41 0.48
N LYS A 165 -1.28 -9.30 0.26
CA LYS A 165 -2.71 -8.96 0.17
C LYS A 165 -3.58 -9.90 0.99
N THR A 166 -4.63 -9.35 1.59
CA THR A 166 -5.68 -10.09 2.27
C THR A 166 -7.00 -9.34 2.14
N THR A 167 -8.13 -9.99 2.33
CA THR A 167 -9.45 -9.38 2.17
C THR A 167 -10.22 -9.36 3.49
N ILE A 168 -10.97 -8.29 3.73
CA ILE A 168 -11.95 -8.18 4.79
C ILE A 168 -13.32 -7.83 4.19
N THR A 169 -14.38 -8.16 4.92
CA THR A 169 -15.76 -7.76 4.59
C THR A 169 -16.27 -6.76 5.64
N VAL A 170 -16.67 -5.57 5.20
CA VAL A 170 -17.37 -4.58 6.04
C VAL A 170 -18.86 -4.88 5.98
N LYS A 171 -19.48 -5.06 7.15
CA LYS A 171 -20.93 -5.25 7.33
C LYS A 171 -21.62 -3.90 7.57
N LYS A 172 -22.91 -3.87 7.25
CA LYS A 172 -23.79 -2.74 7.60
C LYS A 172 -24.02 -2.68 9.10
#